data_e533a1251616b36ad827981abe9b94a4
#
_entry.id   e533a1251616b36ad827981abe9b94a4
#
_cell.length_a   1.000
_cell.length_b   1.000
_cell.length_c   1.000
_cell.angle_alpha   90.00
_cell.angle_beta   90.00
_cell.angle_gamma   90.00
#
_symmetry.space_group_name_H-M   'P 1'
#
loop_
_entity.id
_entity.type
_entity.pdbx_description
1 polymer ?
#
loop_
_entity_poly.entity_id
_entity_poly.type
_entity_poly.pdbx_seq_one_letter_code
_entity_poly.pdbx_strand_id
1 'polypeptide(L)'
;MKLIFLHGLGQSADSWKEVQDFLEDYPSEALELFPSGVASYQEAKERIYQHLSEETEPFVLIGLSLGAALALELSSYDLPNLQALVLSGCPLKLAGNIPFYIQLLIFKLLPKRIFEKQGADKSLWLEFLRN
;
A
#
# COMPACT_ATOMS: atom_id res chain seq x y z
N MET A 1 -3.04 -16.28 10.16
CA MET A 1 -3.20 -15.48 8.92
C MET A 1 -2.20 -14.34 8.93
N LYS A 2 -1.40 -14.25 7.90
CA LYS A 2 -0.36 -13.22 7.78
C LYS A 2 -0.91 -11.97 7.10
N LEU A 3 -0.48 -10.80 7.56
CA LEU A 3 -0.83 -9.52 6.94
C LEU A 3 0.38 -9.00 6.15
N ILE A 4 0.17 -8.64 4.90
CA ILE A 4 1.22 -8.09 4.03
C ILE A 4 0.80 -6.71 3.56
N PHE A 5 1.65 -5.71 3.80
CA PHE A 5 1.36 -4.30 3.57
C PHE A 5 2.16 -3.75 2.40
N LEU A 6 1.48 -3.01 1.52
CA LEU A 6 2.09 -2.29 0.39
C LEU A 6 1.86 -0.79 0.56
N HIS A 7 2.94 -0.02 0.58
CA HIS A 7 2.88 1.43 0.80
C HIS A 7 2.49 2.22 -0.46
N GLY A 8 2.18 3.49 -0.26
CA GLY A 8 1.87 4.41 -1.36
C GLY A 8 3.11 5.04 -1.98
N LEU A 9 2.88 5.81 -3.05
CA LEU A 9 3.95 6.53 -3.75
C LEU A 9 4.57 7.57 -2.82
N GLY A 10 5.90 7.62 -2.80
CA GLY A 10 6.65 8.55 -1.95
C GLY A 10 6.72 8.13 -0.49
N GLN A 11 6.18 6.98 -0.15
CA GLN A 11 6.28 6.38 1.18
C GLN A 11 7.32 5.25 1.19
N SER A 12 7.40 4.55 2.30
CA SER A 12 8.26 3.38 2.47
C SER A 12 7.53 2.32 3.31
N ALA A 13 8.14 1.16 3.42
CA ALA A 13 7.61 0.09 4.27
C ALA A 13 7.41 0.56 5.72
N ASP A 14 8.26 1.46 6.20
CA ASP A 14 8.15 2.02 7.56
C ASP A 14 6.84 2.80 7.80
N SER A 15 6.15 3.22 6.75
CA SER A 15 4.86 3.89 6.87
C SER A 15 3.81 3.04 7.57
N TRP A 16 3.98 1.73 7.55
CA TRP A 16 3.05 0.77 8.15
C TRP A 16 3.39 0.36 9.58
N LYS A 17 4.51 0.85 10.12
CA LYS A 17 5.00 0.40 11.42
C LYS A 17 3.99 0.59 12.54
N GLU A 18 3.31 1.73 12.60
CA GLU A 18 2.30 2.00 13.64
C GLU A 18 1.12 1.04 13.53
N VAL A 19 0.69 0.75 12.30
CA VAL A 19 -0.38 -0.22 12.07
C VAL A 19 0.05 -1.62 12.46
N GLN A 20 1.28 -2.00 12.11
CA GLN A 20 1.84 -3.29 12.51
C GLN A 20 1.93 -3.43 14.02
N ASP A 21 2.38 -2.39 14.72
CA ASP A 21 2.45 -2.37 16.18
C ASP A 21 1.06 -2.47 16.80
N PHE A 22 0.06 -1.82 16.22
CA PHE A 22 -1.32 -1.91 16.68
C PHE A 22 -1.92 -3.30 16.47
N LEU A 23 -1.48 -4.01 15.43
CA LEU A 23 -1.93 -5.36 15.08
C LEU A 23 -0.89 -6.43 15.42
N GLU A 24 -0.18 -6.23 16.51
CA GLU A 24 0.94 -7.10 16.93
C GLU A 24 0.55 -8.57 17.12
N ASP A 25 -0.73 -8.85 17.38
CA ASP A 25 -1.22 -10.22 17.53
C ASP A 25 -1.22 -11.01 16.21
N TYR A 26 -1.02 -10.33 15.08
CA TYR A 26 -0.98 -10.96 13.77
C TYR A 26 0.43 -10.90 13.19
N PRO A 27 0.96 -12.02 12.68
CA PRO A 27 2.21 -11.95 11.92
C PRO A 27 2.03 -11.04 10.72
N SER A 28 2.97 -10.12 10.51
CA SER A 28 2.88 -9.16 9.43
C SER A 28 4.24 -8.80 8.86
N GLU A 29 4.23 -8.35 7.61
CA GLU A 29 5.39 -7.72 6.99
C GLU A 29 4.94 -6.58 6.09
N ALA A 30 5.76 -5.55 5.99
CA ALA A 30 5.56 -4.45 5.05
C ALA A 30 6.67 -4.53 3.99
N LEU A 31 6.25 -4.54 2.72
CA LEU A 31 7.18 -4.68 1.60
C LEU A 31 7.58 -3.32 1.04
N GLU A 32 8.85 -3.17 0.74
CA GLU A 32 9.37 -2.00 0.04
C GLU A 32 9.11 -2.14 -1.45
N LEU A 33 8.34 -1.22 -2.05
CA LEU A 33 8.00 -1.29 -3.47
C LEU A 33 9.17 -0.91 -4.37
N PHE A 34 9.92 0.11 -3.96
CA PHE A 34 11.01 0.67 -4.76
C PHE A 34 12.33 0.68 -3.98
N PRO A 35 12.87 -0.50 -3.63
CA PRO A 35 14.20 -0.54 -3.04
C PRO A 35 15.26 -0.13 -4.07
N SER A 36 16.50 0.06 -3.62
CA SER A 36 17.61 0.38 -4.50
C SER A 36 17.71 -0.62 -5.66
N GLY A 37 17.78 -0.12 -6.89
CA GLY A 37 17.83 -0.95 -8.10
C GLY A 37 16.49 -1.21 -8.76
N VAL A 38 15.37 -0.86 -8.12
CA VAL A 38 14.04 -0.95 -8.72
C VAL A 38 13.64 0.43 -9.22
N ALA A 39 13.59 0.59 -10.54
CA ALA A 39 13.40 1.89 -11.19
C ALA A 39 12.01 2.09 -11.81
N SER A 40 11.18 1.03 -11.91
CA SER A 40 9.90 1.12 -12.58
C SER A 40 8.79 0.39 -11.81
N TYR A 41 7.55 0.76 -12.11
CA TYR A 41 6.37 0.08 -11.57
C TYR A 41 6.35 -1.40 -12.01
N GLN A 42 6.73 -1.69 -13.24
CA GLN A 42 6.75 -3.07 -13.75
C GLN A 42 7.75 -3.94 -12.98
N GLU A 43 8.94 -3.42 -12.71
CA GLU A 43 9.94 -4.13 -11.90
C GLU A 43 9.43 -4.35 -10.46
N ALA A 44 8.82 -3.33 -9.88
CA ALA A 44 8.22 -3.45 -8.55
C ALA A 44 7.15 -4.54 -8.53
N LYS A 45 6.27 -4.55 -9.51
CA LYS A 45 5.19 -5.54 -9.64
C LYS A 45 5.74 -6.96 -9.73
N GLU A 46 6.71 -7.18 -10.59
CA GLU A 46 7.32 -8.51 -10.77
C GLU A 46 7.97 -9.01 -9.48
N ARG A 47 8.69 -8.13 -8.81
CA ARG A 47 9.37 -8.45 -7.56
C ARG A 47 8.38 -8.77 -6.44
N ILE A 48 7.33 -7.98 -6.29
CA ILE A 48 6.29 -8.21 -5.30
C ILE A 48 5.51 -9.49 -5.62
N TYR A 49 5.16 -9.70 -6.88
CA TYR A 49 4.49 -10.93 -7.30
C TYR A 49 5.32 -12.17 -6.94
N GLN A 50 6.60 -12.16 -7.26
CA GLN A 50 7.47 -13.27 -6.91
C GLN A 50 7.50 -13.52 -5.41
N HIS A 51 7.63 -12.47 -4.61
CA HIS A 51 7.62 -12.57 -3.16
C HIS A 51 6.31 -13.18 -2.64
N LEU A 52 5.16 -12.70 -3.14
CA LEU A 52 3.86 -13.20 -2.73
C LEU A 52 3.59 -14.63 -3.20
N SER A 53 4.13 -15.03 -4.35
CA SER A 53 3.97 -16.39 -4.86
C SER A 53 4.71 -17.43 -4.03
N GLU A 54 5.73 -17.01 -3.28
CA GLU A 54 6.50 -17.86 -2.39
C GLU A 54 5.86 -18.02 -1.01
N GLU A 55 4.80 -17.26 -0.71
CA GLU A 55 4.09 -17.39 0.56
C GLU A 55 3.39 -18.76 0.66
N THR A 56 3.69 -19.47 1.75
CA THR A 56 3.15 -20.81 1.99
C THR A 56 1.92 -20.81 2.88
N GLU A 57 1.67 -19.70 3.59
CA GLU A 57 0.54 -19.54 4.50
C GLU A 57 -0.52 -18.61 3.92
N PRO A 58 -1.79 -18.75 4.32
CA PRO A 58 -2.82 -17.80 3.93
C PRO A 58 -2.46 -16.38 4.36
N PHE A 59 -2.66 -15.40 3.47
CA PHE A 59 -2.35 -14.01 3.76
C PHE A 59 -3.43 -13.05 3.27
N VAL A 60 -3.48 -11.89 3.90
CA VAL A 60 -4.28 -10.74 3.48
C VAL A 60 -3.32 -9.69 2.93
N LEU A 61 -3.62 -9.16 1.77
CA LEU A 61 -2.83 -8.11 1.13
C LEU A 61 -3.49 -6.76 1.35
N ILE A 62 -2.78 -5.85 1.97
CA ILE A 62 -3.27 -4.54 2.38
C ILE A 62 -2.47 -3.48 1.65
N GLY A 63 -3.13 -2.66 0.85
CA GLY A 63 -2.47 -1.64 0.05
C GLY A 63 -3.06 -0.25 0.25
N LEU A 64 -2.19 0.76 0.20
CA LEU A 64 -2.56 2.17 0.28
C LEU A 64 -2.15 2.87 -1.01
N SER A 65 -3.10 3.56 -1.65
CA SER A 65 -2.86 4.37 -2.85
C SER A 65 -2.22 3.55 -3.97
N LEU A 66 -1.00 3.83 -4.37
CA LEU A 66 -0.27 3.03 -5.37
C LEU A 66 -0.15 1.56 -4.96
N GLY A 67 0.10 1.30 -3.68
CA GLY A 67 0.11 -0.06 -3.15
C GLY A 67 -1.24 -0.76 -3.27
N ALA A 68 -2.34 -0.02 -3.15
CA ALA A 68 -3.69 -0.55 -3.38
C ALA A 68 -3.91 -0.92 -4.84
N ALA A 69 -3.49 -0.07 -5.77
CA ALA A 69 -3.58 -0.35 -7.21
C ALA A 69 -2.77 -1.59 -7.57
N LEU A 70 -1.57 -1.70 -7.03
CA LEU A 70 -0.70 -2.86 -7.23
C LEU A 70 -1.33 -4.14 -6.65
N ALA A 71 -1.86 -4.07 -5.43
CA ALA A 71 -2.53 -5.19 -4.80
C ALA A 71 -3.73 -5.69 -5.62
N LEU A 72 -4.54 -4.76 -6.12
CA LEU A 72 -5.67 -5.09 -6.97
C LEU A 72 -5.23 -5.78 -8.28
N GLU A 73 -4.20 -5.27 -8.92
CA GLU A 73 -3.65 -5.87 -10.13
C GLU A 73 -3.10 -7.28 -9.86
N LEU A 74 -2.32 -7.44 -8.79
CA LEU A 74 -1.75 -8.72 -8.42
C LEU A 74 -2.80 -9.75 -8.02
N SER A 75 -3.96 -9.33 -7.55
CA SER A 75 -5.04 -10.25 -7.19
C SER A 75 -5.60 -11.03 -8.38
N SER A 76 -5.36 -10.56 -9.60
CA SER A 76 -5.75 -11.26 -10.82
C SER A 76 -4.73 -12.33 -11.26
N TYR A 77 -3.58 -12.37 -10.61
CA TYR A 77 -2.55 -13.36 -10.89
C TYR A 77 -2.74 -14.62 -10.03
N ASP A 78 -1.96 -15.64 -10.31
CA ASP A 78 -2.03 -16.90 -9.57
C ASP A 78 -1.37 -16.76 -8.20
N LEU A 79 -2.18 -16.46 -7.19
CA LEU A 79 -1.77 -16.35 -5.79
C LEU A 79 -2.72 -17.18 -4.92
N PRO A 80 -2.51 -18.51 -4.85
CA PRO A 80 -3.46 -19.41 -4.20
C PRO A 80 -3.64 -19.16 -2.70
N ASN A 81 -2.67 -18.55 -2.03
CA ASN A 81 -2.74 -18.27 -0.60
C ASN A 81 -3.29 -16.87 -0.28
N LEU A 82 -3.57 -16.06 -1.29
CA LEU A 82 -4.23 -14.78 -1.09
C LEU A 82 -5.69 -14.99 -0.70
N GLN A 83 -6.07 -14.56 0.51
CA GLN A 83 -7.41 -14.76 1.06
C GLN A 83 -8.31 -13.53 0.93
N ALA A 84 -7.75 -12.35 1.05
CA ALA A 84 -8.50 -11.11 1.01
C ALA A 84 -7.62 -9.93 0.63
N LEU A 85 -8.27 -8.87 0.14
CA LEU A 85 -7.65 -7.58 -0.15
C LEU A 85 -8.26 -6.53 0.76
N VAL A 86 -7.41 -5.64 1.29
CA VAL A 86 -7.84 -4.41 1.94
C VAL A 86 -7.21 -3.25 1.16
N LEU A 87 -8.05 -2.48 0.47
CA LEU A 87 -7.60 -1.44 -0.44
C LEU A 87 -8.05 -0.07 0.09
N SER A 88 -7.09 0.82 0.28
CA SER A 88 -7.34 2.17 0.77
C SER A 88 -6.84 3.18 -0.26
N GLY A 89 -7.71 4.13 -0.63
CA GLY A 89 -7.36 5.14 -1.63
C GLY A 89 -7.01 4.55 -2.99
N CYS A 90 -7.63 3.44 -3.36
CA CYS A 90 -7.34 2.76 -4.62
C CYS A 90 -7.87 3.54 -5.82
N PRO A 91 -7.00 3.92 -6.77
CA PRO A 91 -7.46 4.51 -8.01
C PRO A 91 -8.01 3.42 -8.93
N LEU A 92 -9.32 3.44 -9.15
CA LEU A 92 -9.96 2.48 -10.06
C LEU A 92 -9.66 2.78 -11.54
N LYS A 93 -9.23 4.00 -11.84
CA LYS A 93 -8.83 4.41 -13.19
C LYS A 93 -7.57 5.26 -13.13
N LEU A 94 -6.44 4.64 -13.35
CA LEU A 94 -5.16 5.36 -13.42
C LEU A 94 -5.01 6.17 -14.72
N ALA A 95 -5.48 5.64 -15.84
CA ALA A 95 -5.35 6.29 -17.14
C ALA A 95 -6.50 7.29 -17.34
N GLY A 96 -6.19 8.58 -17.41
CA GLY A 96 -7.13 9.63 -17.75
C GLY A 96 -7.77 10.37 -16.58
N ASN A 97 -7.40 10.06 -15.35
CA ASN A 97 -7.90 10.79 -14.19
C ASN A 97 -6.85 11.78 -13.66
N ILE A 98 -6.77 12.94 -14.31
CA ILE A 98 -5.86 14.03 -13.93
C ILE A 98 -6.00 14.42 -12.45
N PRO A 99 -7.22 14.53 -11.86
CA PRO A 99 -7.35 14.86 -10.44
C PRO A 99 -6.65 13.88 -9.50
N PHE A 100 -6.59 12.62 -9.85
CA PHE A 100 -5.91 11.61 -9.03
C PHE A 100 -4.40 11.83 -9.02
N TYR A 101 -3.80 12.12 -10.17
CA TYR A 101 -2.37 12.43 -10.25
C TYR A 101 -2.03 13.70 -9.48
N ILE A 102 -2.91 14.70 -9.50
CA ILE A 102 -2.76 15.92 -8.71
C ILE A 102 -2.83 15.59 -7.22
N GLN A 103 -3.75 14.76 -6.79
CA GLN A 103 -3.86 14.30 -5.40
C GLN A 103 -2.60 13.57 -4.95
N LEU A 104 -2.06 12.68 -5.77
CA LEU A 104 -0.79 12.00 -5.50
C LEU A 104 0.37 12.98 -5.39
N LEU A 105 0.42 13.99 -6.25
CA LEU A 105 1.45 15.03 -6.22
C LEU A 105 1.35 15.87 -4.95
N ILE A 106 0.14 16.25 -4.57
CA ILE A 106 -0.13 16.99 -3.32
C ILE A 106 0.31 16.15 -2.12
N PHE A 107 0.00 14.86 -2.11
CA PHE A 107 0.41 13.95 -1.06
C PHE A 107 1.93 13.86 -0.94
N LYS A 108 2.62 13.81 -2.06
CA LYS A 108 4.08 13.76 -2.13
C LYS A 108 4.72 15.07 -1.63
N LEU A 109 4.04 16.19 -1.83
CA LEU A 109 4.53 17.51 -1.47
C LEU A 109 4.15 17.93 -0.05
N LEU A 110 3.15 17.26 0.57
CA LEU A 110 2.77 17.54 1.94
C LEU A 110 3.85 17.07 2.90
N PRO A 111 4.42 17.96 3.73
CA PRO A 111 5.41 17.54 4.70
C PRO A 111 4.80 16.53 5.67
N LYS A 112 5.56 15.51 6.00
CA LYS A 112 5.17 14.52 7.04
C LYS A 112 4.67 15.20 8.32
N ARG A 113 5.19 16.39 8.63
CA ARG A 113 4.81 17.18 9.80
C ARG A 113 3.33 17.51 9.90
N ILE A 114 2.60 17.61 8.78
CA ILE A 114 1.16 17.89 8.80
C ILE A 114 0.42 16.67 9.33
N PHE A 115 0.86 15.47 8.97
CA PHE A 115 0.26 14.22 9.44
C PHE A 115 0.67 13.89 10.88
N GLU A 116 1.87 14.24 11.29
CA GLU A 116 2.39 14.01 12.64
C GLU A 116 1.82 14.99 13.67
N LYS A 117 1.67 16.27 13.30
CA LYS A 117 1.16 17.33 14.22
C LYS A 117 -0.32 17.21 14.53
N GLN A 118 -1.10 16.58 13.68
CA GLN A 118 -2.53 16.41 13.93
C GLN A 118 -2.84 15.17 14.74
N GLY A 119 -1.82 14.63 15.43
CA GLY A 119 -2.01 13.58 16.41
C GLY A 119 -2.65 12.34 15.86
N ALA A 120 -2.24 11.93 14.68
CA ALA A 120 -2.88 10.82 13.99
C ALA A 120 -4.40 10.97 14.12
N ASP A 121 -4.91 12.15 13.80
CA ASP A 121 -6.36 12.31 13.79
C ASP A 121 -6.93 11.35 12.76
N LYS A 122 -7.32 10.19 13.29
CA LYS A 122 -7.93 9.13 12.49
C LYS A 122 -9.10 9.67 11.66
N SER A 123 -9.70 10.79 12.11
CA SER A 123 -10.81 11.42 11.40
C SER A 123 -10.36 12.02 10.08
N LEU A 124 -9.19 12.65 10.01
CA LEU A 124 -8.65 13.22 8.78
C LEU A 124 -8.28 12.16 7.76
N TRP A 125 -7.67 11.07 8.23
CA TRP A 125 -7.39 9.92 7.39
C TRP A 125 -8.68 9.28 6.87
N LEU A 126 -9.67 9.10 7.73
CA LEU A 126 -10.97 8.54 7.36
C LEU A 126 -11.73 9.47 6.42
N GLU A 127 -11.66 10.79 6.63
CA GLU A 127 -12.29 11.77 5.75
C GLU A 127 -11.60 11.82 4.40
N PHE A 128 -10.29 11.74 4.37
CA PHE A 128 -9.52 11.64 3.13
C PHE A 128 -9.84 10.36 2.36
N LEU A 129 -10.01 9.25 3.06
CA LEU A 129 -10.35 7.95 2.47
C LEU A 129 -11.80 7.88 1.98
N ARG A 130 -12.69 8.74 2.49
CA ARG A 130 -14.10 8.83 2.05
C ARG A 130 -14.28 9.67 0.78
N ASN A 131 -13.38 10.56 0.50
CA ASN A 131 -13.43 11.45 -0.65
C ASN A 131 -12.49 10.96 -1.76
#